data_7fada873cb77e02ed0a25a9111ca893c
#
_entry.id   7fada873cb77e02ed0a25a9111ca893c
#
_cell.length_a   1.000
_cell.length_b   1.000
_cell.length_c   1.000
_cell.angle_alpha   90.00
_cell.angle_beta   90.00
_cell.angle_gamma   90.00
#
_symmetry.space_group_name_H-M   'P 1'
#
loop_
_entity.id
_entity.type
_entity.pdbx_description
1 polymer ?
#
loop_
_entity_poly.entity_id
_entity_poly.type
_entity_poly.pdbx_seq_one_letter_code
_entity_poly.pdbx_strand_id
1 'polypeptide(L)'
;MSTTNGNASERTIYLGAFAHCTSLQEVEICEAGAIGVDSDGKIAFIERDIGDLPAYKLRERKDGWEKAKVVQIQDQGFFFPGFIDTHIHASQYPNSGIFGKSTLLDWLNTYTFPLESSFTDLEKARRIYARVVNRTLSHGTTTACYYATVHVEATNLLSDICLSKGQRAFVGRVCMDQLSPDYYRDESAESAIEATEACIAHVAKIDPKHHFITPIITPRFAPSCSEGCLSALGKLAQKTGLPVQTHISENKSEIKLVAELFPNNTSYTDVYDKAGLLGSKTILAHAIHLSPEERATIRSRDAKISHCPASNTAITSGAAPVRTLLDEGLTVGLGTDVSGGYSPSILEEARQAVLVSRHVAMVDGDTAKLSTEEALWLATRGGAKVVGLENRIGGFEIGMDWDAQMISLDVVSEDGEMDDADTKGPVDVFMWESWPDRLNKWFYGGDDRNTAAVWIKGRLVHTTHKYRG
;
A
#
# COMPACT_ATOMS: atom_id res chain seq x y z
N MET A 1 -27.64 -1.67 16.87
CA MET A 1 -27.48 -0.21 16.91
C MET A 1 -26.71 0.12 18.17
N SER A 2 -25.42 0.30 18.10
CA SER A 2 -24.60 0.89 19.16
C SER A 2 -23.78 1.96 18.49
N THR A 3 -24.17 3.19 18.70
CA THR A 3 -23.41 4.39 18.33
C THR A 3 -22.11 4.36 19.10
N THR A 4 -21.02 3.93 18.45
CA THR A 4 -19.68 4.17 18.98
C THR A 4 -19.44 5.67 18.93
N ASN A 5 -19.66 6.32 20.07
CA ASN A 5 -19.12 7.64 20.36
C ASN A 5 -17.61 7.58 20.02
N GLY A 6 -17.19 8.35 19.03
CA GLY A 6 -15.78 8.60 18.79
C GLY A 6 -15.22 9.32 20.01
N ASN A 7 -14.69 8.56 20.97
CA ASN A 7 -13.83 9.13 21.98
C ASN A 7 -12.68 9.80 21.23
N ALA A 8 -12.53 11.11 21.41
CA ALA A 8 -11.31 11.81 21.03
C ALA A 8 -10.13 10.98 21.56
N SER A 9 -9.16 10.65 20.72
CA SER A 9 -8.01 9.86 21.14
C SER A 9 -7.31 10.64 22.26
N GLU A 10 -6.95 9.95 23.32
CA GLU A 10 -6.19 10.55 24.40
C GLU A 10 -4.79 10.91 23.90
N ARG A 11 -4.24 12.07 24.28
CA ARG A 11 -2.84 12.41 23.95
C ARG A 11 -1.92 11.29 24.37
N THR A 12 -1.04 10.87 23.47
CA THR A 12 -0.15 9.72 23.71
C THR A 12 1.29 10.09 23.40
N ILE A 13 2.22 9.71 24.25
CA ILE A 13 3.66 9.83 24.02
C ILE A 13 4.20 8.44 23.72
N TYR A 14 4.81 8.28 22.55
CA TYR A 14 5.48 7.06 22.11
C TYR A 14 6.98 7.20 22.42
N LEU A 15 7.51 6.32 23.27
CA LEU A 15 8.90 6.34 23.74
C LEU A 15 9.69 5.15 23.21
N GLY A 16 10.88 5.41 22.72
CA GLY A 16 11.83 4.40 22.24
C GLY A 16 12.49 4.81 20.94
N ALA A 17 13.22 3.86 20.35
CA ALA A 17 13.82 4.09 19.05
C ALA A 17 12.75 4.28 17.98
N PHE A 18 13.06 5.10 16.98
CA PHE A 18 12.25 5.21 15.78
C PHE A 18 13.13 5.38 14.54
N ALA A 19 12.64 4.91 13.40
CA ALA A 19 13.27 5.10 12.11
C ALA A 19 12.24 5.53 11.06
N HIS A 20 12.62 6.43 10.15
CA HIS A 20 11.81 6.80 8.99
C HIS A 20 12.68 7.39 7.87
N CYS A 21 12.20 7.26 6.64
CA CYS A 21 12.90 7.85 5.50
C CYS A 21 12.74 9.38 5.51
N THR A 22 13.84 10.12 5.39
CA THR A 22 13.88 11.58 5.23
C THR A 22 13.98 11.98 3.75
N SER A 23 14.68 11.15 2.97
CA SER A 23 14.79 11.27 1.52
C SER A 23 14.81 9.89 0.86
N LEU A 24 14.91 9.85 -0.48
CA LEU A 24 15.00 8.58 -1.21
C LEU A 24 16.18 7.70 -0.75
N GLN A 25 17.28 8.32 -0.34
CA GLN A 25 18.53 7.61 -0.03
C GLN A 25 18.91 7.67 1.46
N GLU A 26 18.05 8.26 2.29
CA GLU A 26 18.38 8.50 3.69
C GLU A 26 17.25 8.05 4.62
N VAL A 27 17.63 7.26 5.63
CA VAL A 27 16.80 6.87 6.76
C VAL A 27 17.35 7.52 8.02
N GLU A 28 16.55 8.37 8.65
CA GLU A 28 16.84 8.81 10.02
C GLU A 28 16.57 7.66 10.99
N ILE A 29 17.53 7.39 11.87
CA ILE A 29 17.38 6.46 13.00
C ILE A 29 17.66 7.25 14.28
N CYS A 30 16.65 7.36 15.13
CA CYS A 30 16.75 7.93 16.47
C CYS A 30 16.73 6.78 17.48
N GLU A 31 17.81 6.57 18.21
CA GLU A 31 17.98 5.44 19.11
C GLU A 31 17.18 5.58 20.42
N ALA A 32 16.97 6.82 20.86
CA ALA A 32 16.23 7.13 22.07
C ALA A 32 15.40 8.41 21.88
N GLY A 33 14.18 8.25 21.41
CA GLY A 33 13.31 9.37 21.07
C GLY A 33 11.94 9.32 21.73
N ALA A 34 11.20 10.41 21.55
CA ALA A 34 9.80 10.51 21.93
C ALA A 34 8.98 11.22 20.85
N ILE A 35 7.84 10.65 20.53
CA ILE A 35 6.88 11.23 19.59
C ILE A 35 5.57 11.46 20.32
N GLY A 36 5.14 12.72 20.45
CA GLY A 36 3.85 13.08 21.03
C GLY A 36 2.77 13.17 19.97
N VAL A 37 1.68 12.44 20.18
CA VAL A 37 0.51 12.41 19.29
C VAL A 37 -0.69 13.00 20.02
N ASP A 38 -1.31 14.00 19.41
CA ASP A 38 -2.45 14.71 19.98
C ASP A 38 -3.77 13.93 19.88
N SER A 39 -4.85 14.53 20.41
CA SER A 39 -6.19 13.93 20.39
C SER A 39 -6.78 13.74 18.98
N ASP A 40 -6.26 14.44 17.97
CA ASP A 40 -6.67 14.30 16.57
C ASP A 40 -5.87 13.22 15.83
N GLY A 41 -4.94 12.57 16.52
CA GLY A 41 -4.05 11.54 15.99
C GLY A 41 -2.91 12.11 15.15
N LYS A 42 -2.53 13.37 15.39
CA LYS A 42 -1.42 14.03 14.70
C LYS A 42 -0.18 14.12 15.55
N ILE A 43 0.97 14.03 14.91
CA ILE A 43 2.26 14.25 15.56
C ILE A 43 2.36 15.73 15.97
N ALA A 44 2.37 15.97 17.28
CA ALA A 44 2.44 17.30 17.86
C ALA A 44 3.88 17.74 18.16
N PHE A 45 4.74 16.79 18.54
CA PHE A 45 6.16 17.03 18.76
C PHE A 45 6.99 15.77 18.52
N ILE A 46 8.28 15.96 18.26
CA ILE A 46 9.28 14.91 18.15
C ILE A 46 10.49 15.37 18.96
N GLU A 47 10.91 14.57 19.95
CA GLU A 47 12.14 14.77 20.71
C GLU A 47 13.14 13.68 20.32
N ARG A 48 14.35 14.10 20.03
CA ARG A 48 15.46 13.22 19.69
C ARG A 48 16.44 13.19 20.86
N ASP A 49 17.13 12.08 21.00
CA ASP A 49 18.21 11.92 21.99
C ASP A 49 17.79 12.23 23.45
N ILE A 50 16.58 11.74 23.81
CA ILE A 50 16.07 11.93 25.18
C ILE A 50 16.86 11.11 26.22
N GLY A 51 17.74 10.18 25.78
CA GLY A 51 18.48 9.27 26.67
C GLY A 51 17.53 8.49 27.60
N ASP A 52 17.93 8.36 28.86
CA ASP A 52 17.14 7.67 29.89
C ASP A 52 16.08 8.59 30.56
N LEU A 53 15.64 9.65 29.88
CA LEU A 53 14.65 10.57 30.46
C LEU A 53 13.32 9.83 30.73
N PRO A 54 12.88 9.71 32.00
CA PRO A 54 11.66 8.99 32.29
C PRO A 54 10.42 9.72 31.76
N ALA A 55 9.42 8.96 31.36
CA ALA A 55 8.18 9.46 30.76
C ALA A 55 7.49 10.58 31.56
N TYR A 56 7.49 10.50 32.89
CA TYR A 56 6.86 11.53 33.73
C TYR A 56 7.54 12.89 33.59
N LYS A 57 8.88 12.94 33.48
CA LYS A 57 9.61 14.20 33.27
C LYS A 57 9.33 14.81 31.90
N LEU A 58 9.12 13.97 30.88
CA LEU A 58 8.73 14.46 29.56
C LEU A 58 7.32 15.05 29.56
N ARG A 59 6.37 14.42 30.29
CA ARG A 59 5.04 14.97 30.52
C ARG A 59 5.08 16.35 31.19
N GLU A 60 5.90 16.52 32.23
CA GLU A 60 6.06 17.78 32.98
C GLU A 60 6.66 18.91 32.12
N ARG A 61 7.47 18.57 31.11
CA ARG A 61 8.11 19.55 30.21
C ARG A 61 7.21 20.05 29.08
N LYS A 62 6.05 19.42 28.85
CA LYS A 62 5.14 19.72 27.75
C LYS A 62 3.78 20.16 28.30
N ASP A 63 3.48 21.44 28.17
CA ASP A 63 2.22 22.01 28.63
C ASP A 63 1.01 21.27 28.01
N GLY A 64 0.11 20.80 28.88
CA GLY A 64 -1.07 20.05 28.50
C GLY A 64 -0.84 18.57 28.17
N TRP A 65 0.34 18.01 28.50
CA TRP A 65 0.68 16.59 28.31
C TRP A 65 0.81 15.83 29.63
N GLU A 66 0.50 16.44 30.78
CA GLU A 66 0.65 15.89 32.13
C GLU A 66 -0.09 14.55 32.30
N LYS A 67 -1.22 14.41 31.59
CA LYS A 67 -2.08 13.21 31.63
C LYS A 67 -1.95 12.32 30.38
N ALA A 68 -1.00 12.61 29.50
CA ALA A 68 -0.84 11.83 28.28
C ALA A 68 -0.58 10.35 28.58
N LYS A 69 -1.19 9.46 27.82
CA LYS A 69 -0.83 8.03 27.82
C LYS A 69 0.64 7.88 27.38
N VAL A 70 1.32 6.86 27.86
CA VAL A 70 2.66 6.51 27.40
C VAL A 70 2.64 5.11 26.82
N VAL A 71 3.18 4.97 25.63
CA VAL A 71 3.48 3.70 24.97
C VAL A 71 4.99 3.62 24.83
N GLN A 72 5.62 2.65 25.48
CA GLN A 72 7.07 2.51 25.49
C GLN A 72 7.50 1.19 24.88
N ILE A 73 8.46 1.23 23.99
CA ILE A 73 9.15 0.03 23.52
C ILE A 73 10.00 -0.51 24.68
N GLN A 74 9.83 -1.79 25.01
CA GLN A 74 10.49 -2.41 26.17
C GLN A 74 11.68 -3.28 25.79
N ASP A 75 11.95 -3.42 24.49
CA ASP A 75 13.01 -4.27 23.94
C ASP A 75 13.79 -3.54 22.83
N GLN A 76 14.52 -4.27 22.02
CA GLN A 76 15.34 -3.72 20.94
C GLN A 76 14.54 -3.36 19.68
N GLY A 77 13.22 -3.16 19.83
CA GLY A 77 12.32 -2.74 18.76
C GLY A 77 12.42 -1.25 18.44
N PHE A 78 11.59 -0.81 17.50
CA PHE A 78 11.51 0.57 17.06
C PHE A 78 10.14 0.90 16.46
N PHE A 79 9.78 2.18 16.43
CA PHE A 79 8.64 2.66 15.65
C PHE A 79 9.07 2.92 14.22
N PHE A 80 8.23 2.53 13.28
CA PHE A 80 8.43 2.78 11.84
C PHE A 80 7.11 3.28 11.23
N PRO A 81 7.11 4.13 10.18
CA PRO A 81 5.89 4.53 9.51
C PRO A 81 5.10 3.33 9.00
N GLY A 82 3.79 3.45 8.97
CA GLY A 82 2.94 2.46 8.34
C GLY A 82 3.24 2.33 6.85
N PHE A 83 3.22 1.11 6.35
CA PHE A 83 3.40 0.83 4.93
C PHE A 83 2.18 1.26 4.12
N ILE A 84 2.42 1.54 2.84
CA ILE A 84 1.42 1.96 1.88
C ILE A 84 1.43 1.00 0.71
N ASP A 85 0.34 0.28 0.53
CA ASP A 85 0.12 -0.63 -0.59
C ASP A 85 -0.61 0.11 -1.69
N THR A 86 0.10 0.45 -2.77
CA THR A 86 -0.44 1.27 -3.85
C THR A 86 -1.19 0.47 -4.92
N HIS A 87 -1.26 -0.87 -4.79
CA HIS A 87 -1.96 -1.75 -5.70
C HIS A 87 -2.22 -3.13 -5.11
N ILE A 88 -3.47 -3.47 -4.85
CA ILE A 88 -3.88 -4.77 -4.30
C ILE A 88 -5.31 -5.13 -4.73
N HIS A 89 -5.55 -6.39 -5.12
CA HIS A 89 -6.86 -6.93 -5.43
C HIS A 89 -7.45 -7.69 -4.24
N ALA A 90 -8.31 -7.03 -3.46
CA ALA A 90 -8.87 -7.60 -2.23
C ALA A 90 -9.62 -8.91 -2.44
N SER A 91 -10.33 -9.02 -3.55
CA SER A 91 -11.13 -10.20 -3.94
C SER A 91 -10.29 -11.43 -4.25
N GLN A 92 -9.06 -11.24 -4.69
CA GLN A 92 -8.18 -12.32 -5.15
C GLN A 92 -7.37 -12.97 -4.03
N TYR A 93 -7.42 -12.46 -2.81
CA TYR A 93 -6.64 -12.94 -1.67
C TYR A 93 -6.68 -14.46 -1.46
N PRO A 94 -7.81 -15.18 -1.66
CA PRO A 94 -7.83 -16.65 -1.53
C PRO A 94 -6.91 -17.38 -2.51
N ASN A 95 -6.55 -16.76 -3.62
CA ASN A 95 -5.67 -17.33 -4.65
C ASN A 95 -4.18 -16.97 -4.44
N SER A 96 -3.80 -16.32 -3.34
CA SER A 96 -2.40 -15.99 -3.06
C SER A 96 -1.51 -17.26 -3.13
N GLY A 97 -0.49 -17.21 -4.03
CA GLY A 97 0.37 -18.35 -4.30
C GLY A 97 -0.19 -19.39 -5.29
N ILE A 98 -1.40 -19.17 -5.83
CA ILE A 98 -2.04 -20.07 -6.81
C ILE A 98 -1.99 -19.40 -8.19
N PHE A 99 -0.85 -19.47 -8.86
CA PHE A 99 -0.67 -18.93 -10.22
C PHE A 99 -0.10 -19.95 -11.22
N GLY A 100 0.36 -21.12 -10.76
CA GLY A 100 0.86 -22.20 -11.60
C GLY A 100 2.01 -21.78 -12.50
N LYS A 101 1.89 -22.11 -13.79
CA LYS A 101 2.79 -21.67 -14.87
C LYS A 101 2.07 -20.75 -15.87
N SER A 102 1.05 -20.03 -15.42
CA SER A 102 0.19 -19.20 -16.26
C SER A 102 0.90 -17.92 -16.70
N THR A 103 0.58 -17.45 -17.89
CA THR A 103 0.80 -16.07 -18.29
C THR A 103 -0.36 -15.20 -17.83
N LEU A 104 -0.25 -13.86 -17.93
CA LEU A 104 -1.27 -12.93 -17.45
C LEU A 104 -2.69 -13.28 -17.93
N LEU A 105 -2.90 -13.44 -19.24
CA LEU A 105 -4.24 -13.65 -19.79
C LEU A 105 -4.81 -15.03 -19.44
N ASP A 106 -3.98 -16.07 -19.39
CA ASP A 106 -4.39 -17.42 -18.96
C ASP A 106 -4.76 -17.42 -17.47
N TRP A 107 -3.98 -16.71 -16.66
CA TRP A 107 -4.20 -16.56 -15.22
C TRP A 107 -5.51 -15.85 -14.92
N LEU A 108 -5.82 -14.76 -15.63
CA LEU A 108 -7.08 -14.05 -15.51
C LEU A 108 -8.28 -14.97 -15.73
N ASN A 109 -8.27 -15.74 -16.82
CA ASN A 109 -9.38 -16.63 -17.18
C ASN A 109 -9.50 -17.85 -16.27
N THR A 110 -8.37 -18.42 -15.84
CA THR A 110 -8.35 -19.67 -15.06
C THR A 110 -8.67 -19.45 -13.59
N TYR A 111 -8.11 -18.41 -12.98
CA TYR A 111 -8.15 -18.22 -11.52
C TYR A 111 -8.92 -16.97 -11.11
N THR A 112 -8.74 -15.85 -11.81
CA THR A 112 -9.19 -14.54 -11.35
C THR A 112 -10.68 -14.32 -11.58
N PHE A 113 -11.14 -14.35 -12.82
CA PHE A 113 -12.55 -14.06 -13.14
C PHE A 113 -13.54 -15.01 -12.48
N PRO A 114 -13.28 -16.35 -12.39
CA PRO A 114 -14.18 -17.25 -11.65
C PRO A 114 -14.28 -16.92 -10.16
N LEU A 115 -13.18 -16.52 -9.53
CA LEU A 115 -13.20 -16.14 -8.11
C LEU A 115 -13.94 -14.81 -7.91
N GLU A 116 -13.57 -13.78 -8.67
CA GLU A 116 -14.15 -12.44 -8.52
C GLU A 116 -15.65 -12.41 -8.82
N SER A 117 -16.12 -13.16 -9.83
CA SER A 117 -17.55 -13.26 -10.15
C SER A 117 -18.39 -13.82 -9.02
N SER A 118 -17.80 -14.64 -8.16
CA SER A 118 -18.49 -15.27 -7.02
C SER A 118 -18.77 -14.29 -5.86
N PHE A 119 -18.35 -13.03 -5.95
CA PHE A 119 -18.59 -12.01 -4.93
C PHE A 119 -20.00 -11.40 -4.97
N THR A 120 -20.89 -11.90 -5.80
CA THR A 120 -22.34 -11.76 -5.64
C THR A 120 -22.80 -12.37 -4.31
N ASP A 121 -22.11 -13.40 -3.80
CA ASP A 121 -22.29 -13.93 -2.45
C ASP A 121 -21.59 -12.99 -1.44
N LEU A 122 -22.41 -12.15 -0.78
CA LEU A 122 -21.92 -11.16 0.17
C LEU A 122 -21.34 -11.77 1.46
N GLU A 123 -21.74 -12.98 1.85
CA GLU A 123 -21.15 -13.68 3.00
C GLU A 123 -19.72 -14.15 2.65
N LYS A 124 -19.54 -14.68 1.46
CA LYS A 124 -18.20 -15.00 0.92
C LYS A 124 -17.34 -13.76 0.82
N ALA A 125 -17.88 -12.68 0.24
CA ALA A 125 -17.20 -11.39 0.11
C ALA A 125 -16.77 -10.86 1.49
N ARG A 126 -17.67 -10.85 2.47
CA ARG A 126 -17.40 -10.40 3.85
C ARG A 126 -16.26 -11.19 4.49
N ARG A 127 -16.29 -12.51 4.37
CA ARG A 127 -15.25 -13.38 4.93
C ARG A 127 -13.88 -13.09 4.34
N ILE A 128 -13.80 -12.93 3.02
CA ILE A 128 -12.55 -12.69 2.31
C ILE A 128 -12.02 -11.28 2.60
N TYR A 129 -12.87 -10.26 2.45
CA TYR A 129 -12.47 -8.86 2.67
C TYR A 129 -12.04 -8.60 4.11
N ALA A 130 -12.79 -9.11 5.10
CA ALA A 130 -12.38 -8.99 6.49
C ALA A 130 -11.02 -9.66 6.75
N ARG A 131 -10.74 -10.77 6.06
CA ARG A 131 -9.47 -11.48 6.21
C ARG A 131 -8.29 -10.74 5.58
N VAL A 132 -8.42 -10.25 4.35
CA VAL A 132 -7.34 -9.52 3.68
C VAL A 132 -7.03 -8.21 4.39
N VAL A 133 -8.05 -7.44 4.81
CA VAL A 133 -7.85 -6.19 5.57
C VAL A 133 -7.10 -6.46 6.88
N ASN A 134 -7.52 -7.49 7.64
CA ASN A 134 -6.80 -7.86 8.86
C ASN A 134 -5.35 -8.31 8.57
N ARG A 135 -5.13 -8.99 7.46
CA ARG A 135 -3.79 -9.49 7.10
C ARG A 135 -2.87 -8.35 6.69
N THR A 136 -3.32 -7.42 5.85
CA THR A 136 -2.52 -6.23 5.49
C THR A 136 -2.19 -5.39 6.73
N LEU A 137 -3.16 -5.20 7.65
CA LEU A 137 -2.91 -4.53 8.94
C LEU A 137 -1.86 -5.27 9.78
N SER A 138 -1.90 -6.61 9.85
CA SER A 138 -0.90 -7.38 10.61
C SER A 138 0.52 -7.28 10.03
N HIS A 139 0.65 -6.96 8.74
CA HIS A 139 1.93 -6.67 8.09
C HIS A 139 2.31 -5.17 8.11
N GLY A 140 1.63 -4.35 8.92
CA GLY A 140 1.96 -2.93 9.08
C GLY A 140 1.45 -2.02 7.95
N THR A 141 0.61 -2.52 7.04
CA THR A 141 0.04 -1.71 5.95
C THR A 141 -1.11 -0.85 6.46
N THR A 142 -0.89 0.45 6.58
CA THR A 142 -1.87 1.41 7.11
C THR A 142 -2.76 2.02 6.03
N THR A 143 -2.28 2.08 4.79
CA THR A 143 -3.02 2.58 3.63
C THR A 143 -2.94 1.59 2.48
N ALA A 144 -4.07 1.30 1.82
CA ALA A 144 -4.12 0.37 0.68
C ALA A 144 -5.03 0.88 -0.44
N CYS A 145 -4.61 0.65 -1.70
CA CYS A 145 -5.37 0.95 -2.91
C CYS A 145 -6.00 -0.34 -3.44
N TYR A 146 -7.24 -0.59 -3.02
CA TYR A 146 -7.94 -1.83 -3.32
C TYR A 146 -8.70 -1.79 -4.64
N TYR A 147 -8.43 -2.79 -5.48
CA TYR A 147 -9.37 -3.24 -6.50
C TYR A 147 -10.38 -4.19 -5.84
N ALA A 148 -11.66 -3.90 -5.98
CA ALA A 148 -12.75 -4.78 -5.53
C ALA A 148 -13.18 -5.72 -6.69
N THR A 149 -14.46 -5.75 -7.01
CA THR A 149 -15.04 -6.49 -8.13
C THR A 149 -15.97 -5.58 -8.94
N VAL A 150 -16.64 -6.11 -9.97
CA VAL A 150 -17.69 -5.36 -10.69
C VAL A 150 -18.96 -5.16 -9.85
N HIS A 151 -19.11 -5.87 -8.73
CA HIS A 151 -20.33 -5.87 -7.90
C HIS A 151 -20.35 -4.68 -6.95
N VAL A 152 -21.40 -3.84 -7.05
CA VAL A 152 -21.58 -2.64 -6.22
C VAL A 152 -21.63 -2.98 -4.74
N GLU A 153 -22.47 -3.94 -4.36
CA GLU A 153 -22.71 -4.32 -2.96
C GLU A 153 -21.43 -4.86 -2.31
N ALA A 154 -20.65 -5.68 -3.04
CA ALA A 154 -19.39 -6.20 -2.54
C ALA A 154 -18.33 -5.10 -2.40
N THR A 155 -18.30 -4.13 -3.32
CA THR A 155 -17.39 -2.98 -3.24
C THR A 155 -17.74 -2.08 -2.05
N ASN A 156 -19.03 -1.80 -1.84
CA ASN A 156 -19.52 -1.06 -0.69
C ASN A 156 -19.17 -1.77 0.62
N LEU A 157 -19.33 -3.09 0.67
CA LEU A 157 -18.97 -3.92 1.82
C LEU A 157 -17.47 -3.83 2.15
N LEU A 158 -16.58 -3.79 1.15
CA LEU A 158 -15.16 -3.59 1.37
C LEU A 158 -14.88 -2.24 2.02
N SER A 159 -15.54 -1.17 1.54
CA SER A 159 -15.45 0.18 2.11
C SER A 159 -15.88 0.19 3.59
N ASP A 160 -17.01 -0.46 3.91
CA ASP A 160 -17.52 -0.57 5.27
C ASP A 160 -16.55 -1.33 6.19
N ILE A 161 -15.95 -2.41 5.69
CA ILE A 161 -14.97 -3.21 6.44
C ILE A 161 -13.71 -2.39 6.73
N CYS A 162 -13.13 -1.72 5.72
CA CYS A 162 -11.95 -0.87 5.93
C CYS A 162 -12.22 0.23 6.96
N LEU A 163 -13.37 0.92 6.85
CA LEU A 163 -13.77 1.96 7.80
C LEU A 163 -13.94 1.41 9.22
N SER A 164 -14.62 0.28 9.37
CA SER A 164 -14.85 -0.36 10.67
C SER A 164 -13.54 -0.80 11.35
N LYS A 165 -12.59 -1.31 10.57
CA LYS A 165 -11.26 -1.70 11.04
C LYS A 165 -10.34 -0.49 11.27
N GLY A 166 -10.69 0.67 10.71
CA GLY A 166 -9.91 1.90 10.79
C GLY A 166 -8.72 1.92 9.83
N GLN A 167 -8.69 1.06 8.81
CA GLN A 167 -7.67 1.13 7.76
C GLN A 167 -7.99 2.26 6.79
N ARG A 168 -6.97 3.05 6.43
CA ARG A 168 -7.09 4.01 5.33
C ARG A 168 -7.10 3.25 4.00
N ALA A 169 -8.09 3.49 3.16
CA ALA A 169 -8.24 2.74 1.92
C ALA A 169 -8.75 3.62 0.77
N PHE A 170 -8.15 3.41 -0.39
CA PHE A 170 -8.72 3.79 -1.67
C PHE A 170 -9.46 2.56 -2.21
N VAL A 171 -10.75 2.65 -2.42
CA VAL A 171 -11.57 1.49 -2.81
C VAL A 171 -12.20 1.74 -4.16
N GLY A 172 -11.85 0.91 -5.14
CA GLY A 172 -12.33 1.01 -6.50
C GLY A 172 -13.17 -0.19 -6.95
N ARG A 173 -14.35 0.12 -7.49
CA ARG A 173 -15.14 -0.84 -8.25
C ARG A 173 -14.47 -1.05 -9.61
N VAL A 174 -14.18 -2.30 -9.95
CA VAL A 174 -13.57 -2.64 -11.23
C VAL A 174 -14.58 -2.43 -12.36
N CYS A 175 -14.19 -1.68 -13.39
CA CYS A 175 -14.98 -1.46 -14.60
C CYS A 175 -14.43 -2.29 -15.74
N MET A 176 -15.30 -3.06 -16.39
CA MET A 176 -14.98 -3.92 -17.54
C MET A 176 -16.24 -4.10 -18.38
N ASP A 177 -16.21 -3.73 -19.67
CA ASP A 177 -17.33 -3.90 -20.60
C ASP A 177 -16.96 -4.67 -21.87
N GLN A 178 -15.70 -5.13 -21.98
CA GLN A 178 -15.26 -5.97 -23.11
C GLN A 178 -14.17 -6.99 -22.68
N LEU A 179 -13.87 -7.95 -23.54
CA LEU A 179 -12.84 -8.99 -23.40
C LEU A 179 -12.74 -9.60 -21.97
N SER A 180 -13.88 -9.78 -21.37
CA SER A 180 -14.07 -10.48 -20.10
C SER A 180 -15.29 -11.41 -20.22
N PRO A 181 -15.41 -12.44 -19.37
CA PRO A 181 -16.52 -13.38 -19.47
C PRO A 181 -17.89 -12.68 -19.35
N ASP A 182 -18.87 -13.13 -20.13
CA ASP A 182 -20.23 -12.56 -20.11
C ASP A 182 -20.88 -12.57 -18.72
N TYR A 183 -20.48 -13.53 -17.88
CA TYR A 183 -20.96 -13.65 -16.51
C TYR A 183 -20.27 -12.69 -15.53
N TYR A 184 -19.21 -11.98 -15.97
CA TYR A 184 -18.41 -11.10 -15.10
C TYR A 184 -17.91 -9.87 -15.87
N ARG A 185 -18.85 -9.01 -16.26
CA ARG A 185 -18.58 -7.70 -16.89
C ARG A 185 -19.77 -6.77 -16.75
N ASP A 186 -19.53 -5.50 -17.02
CA ASP A 186 -20.58 -4.48 -17.20
C ASP A 186 -21.29 -4.72 -18.54
N GLU A 187 -22.60 -4.46 -18.60
CA GLU A 187 -23.38 -4.61 -19.82
C GLU A 187 -23.05 -3.52 -20.86
N SER A 188 -22.61 -2.35 -20.38
CA SER A 188 -22.24 -1.19 -21.21
C SER A 188 -21.37 -0.21 -20.43
N ALA A 189 -20.80 0.77 -21.14
CA ALA A 189 -20.09 1.89 -20.52
C ALA A 189 -20.98 2.68 -19.55
N GLU A 190 -22.27 2.88 -19.90
CA GLU A 190 -23.24 3.59 -19.07
C GLU A 190 -23.48 2.86 -17.75
N SER A 191 -23.70 1.53 -17.80
CA SER A 191 -23.90 0.71 -16.61
C SER A 191 -22.66 0.71 -15.71
N ALA A 192 -21.45 0.71 -16.29
CA ALA A 192 -20.21 0.83 -15.53
C ALA A 192 -20.12 2.16 -14.76
N ILE A 193 -20.55 3.27 -15.38
CA ILE A 193 -20.56 4.59 -14.74
C ILE A 193 -21.59 4.64 -13.63
N GLU A 194 -22.83 4.22 -13.88
CA GLU A 194 -23.90 4.21 -12.87
C GLU A 194 -23.52 3.40 -11.63
N ALA A 195 -22.93 2.21 -11.84
CA ALA A 195 -22.45 1.36 -10.76
C ALA A 195 -21.29 1.99 -10.00
N THR A 196 -20.37 2.69 -10.69
CA THR A 196 -19.27 3.42 -10.06
C THR A 196 -19.79 4.62 -9.25
N GLU A 197 -20.73 5.41 -9.79
CA GLU A 197 -21.37 6.53 -9.08
C GLU A 197 -22.13 6.03 -7.82
N ALA A 198 -22.75 4.85 -7.86
CA ALA A 198 -23.37 4.25 -6.69
C ALA A 198 -22.36 3.94 -5.56
N CYS A 199 -21.16 3.43 -5.90
CA CYS A 199 -20.09 3.23 -4.92
C CYS A 199 -19.56 4.56 -4.36
N ILE A 200 -19.40 5.57 -5.21
CA ILE A 200 -19.01 6.93 -4.78
C ILE A 200 -20.02 7.51 -3.79
N ALA A 201 -21.32 7.38 -4.11
CA ALA A 201 -22.40 7.84 -3.23
C ALA A 201 -22.42 7.10 -1.88
N HIS A 202 -22.12 5.79 -1.88
CA HIS A 202 -22.00 5.01 -0.64
C HIS A 202 -20.87 5.56 0.26
N VAL A 203 -19.67 5.77 -0.29
CA VAL A 203 -18.56 6.33 0.48
C VAL A 203 -18.86 7.74 0.97
N ALA A 204 -19.48 8.60 0.15
CA ALA A 204 -19.91 9.94 0.58
C ALA A 204 -20.88 9.91 1.77
N LYS A 205 -21.64 8.83 1.93
CA LYS A 205 -22.55 8.62 3.07
C LYS A 205 -21.82 8.14 4.32
N ILE A 206 -20.85 7.22 4.22
CA ILE A 206 -20.18 6.60 5.37
C ILE A 206 -18.95 7.39 5.86
N ASP A 207 -18.23 8.08 4.96
CA ASP A 207 -17.07 8.92 5.25
C ASP A 207 -17.03 10.17 4.35
N PRO A 208 -17.92 11.13 4.55
CA PRO A 208 -18.13 12.29 3.66
C PRO A 208 -16.91 13.21 3.53
N LYS A 209 -15.94 13.10 4.43
CA LYS A 209 -14.69 13.88 4.39
C LYS A 209 -13.50 13.07 3.90
N HIS A 210 -13.70 11.82 3.52
CA HIS A 210 -12.67 10.88 3.08
C HIS A 210 -11.47 10.82 4.07
N HIS A 211 -11.80 10.75 5.37
CA HIS A 211 -10.76 10.64 6.38
C HIS A 211 -10.03 9.29 6.34
N PHE A 212 -10.78 8.24 6.03
CA PHE A 212 -10.30 6.86 5.91
C PHE A 212 -10.56 6.27 4.53
N ILE A 213 -11.75 6.48 3.94
CA ILE A 213 -12.14 5.82 2.69
C ILE A 213 -12.23 6.86 1.59
N THR A 214 -11.48 6.65 0.52
CA THR A 214 -11.53 7.45 -0.71
C THR A 214 -11.98 6.56 -1.86
N PRO A 215 -13.06 6.90 -2.60
CA PRO A 215 -13.37 6.20 -3.85
C PRO A 215 -12.25 6.43 -4.86
N ILE A 216 -11.92 5.40 -5.64
CA ILE A 216 -10.96 5.50 -6.73
C ILE A 216 -11.55 4.91 -8.01
N ILE A 217 -11.52 5.66 -9.10
CA ILE A 217 -12.06 5.25 -10.38
C ILE A 217 -11.14 4.17 -10.98
N THR A 218 -11.70 3.02 -11.32
CA THR A 218 -10.91 1.82 -11.58
C THR A 218 -11.29 1.14 -12.91
N PRO A 219 -10.93 1.71 -14.08
CA PRO A 219 -10.84 0.89 -15.29
C PRO A 219 -9.83 -0.23 -15.02
N ARG A 220 -10.24 -1.50 -15.17
CA ARG A 220 -9.33 -2.61 -14.83
C ARG A 220 -8.01 -2.48 -15.58
N PHE A 221 -8.09 -2.50 -16.91
CA PHE A 221 -6.99 -2.21 -17.83
C PHE A 221 -7.56 -2.00 -19.24
N ALA A 222 -6.81 -1.41 -20.17
CA ALA A 222 -7.35 -1.04 -21.47
C ALA A 222 -7.99 -2.23 -22.22
N PRO A 223 -7.41 -3.46 -22.26
CA PRO A 223 -8.05 -4.56 -22.99
C PRO A 223 -9.47 -4.89 -22.52
N SER A 224 -9.80 -4.71 -21.25
CA SER A 224 -11.13 -5.04 -20.71
C SER A 224 -12.12 -3.88 -20.73
N CYS A 225 -11.72 -2.72 -21.26
CA CYS A 225 -12.57 -1.53 -21.33
C CYS A 225 -12.69 -1.04 -22.78
N SER A 226 -13.90 -0.81 -23.25
CA SER A 226 -14.13 -0.17 -24.53
C SER A 226 -13.61 1.27 -24.53
N GLU A 227 -13.35 1.84 -25.70
CA GLU A 227 -12.99 3.26 -25.85
C GLU A 227 -14.07 4.18 -25.23
N GLY A 228 -15.34 3.78 -25.37
CA GLY A 228 -16.48 4.45 -24.76
C GLY A 228 -16.42 4.43 -23.24
N CYS A 229 -16.14 3.27 -22.65
CA CYS A 229 -16.01 3.10 -21.19
C CYS A 229 -14.83 3.90 -20.65
N LEU A 230 -13.65 3.82 -21.24
CA LEU A 230 -12.48 4.60 -20.83
C LEU A 230 -12.76 6.11 -20.88
N SER A 231 -13.34 6.61 -21.98
CA SER A 231 -13.70 8.03 -22.12
C SER A 231 -14.74 8.49 -21.09
N ALA A 232 -15.74 7.65 -20.80
CA ALA A 232 -16.76 7.94 -19.79
C ALA A 232 -16.16 8.00 -18.37
N LEU A 233 -15.28 7.07 -18.02
CA LEU A 233 -14.55 7.06 -16.74
C LEU A 233 -13.61 8.26 -16.62
N GLY A 234 -12.93 8.68 -17.71
CA GLY A 234 -12.12 9.90 -17.73
C GLY A 234 -12.95 11.15 -17.44
N LYS A 235 -14.14 11.28 -18.06
CA LYS A 235 -15.09 12.37 -17.76
C LYS A 235 -15.57 12.33 -16.30
N LEU A 236 -15.83 11.14 -15.76
CA LEU A 236 -16.20 10.99 -14.35
C LEU A 236 -15.08 11.43 -13.42
N ALA A 237 -13.83 11.07 -13.74
CA ALA A 237 -12.65 11.49 -12.98
C ALA A 237 -12.49 13.01 -12.98
N GLN A 238 -12.64 13.65 -14.13
CA GLN A 238 -12.62 15.12 -14.26
C GLN A 238 -13.76 15.79 -13.48
N LYS A 239 -14.99 15.26 -13.59
CA LYS A 239 -16.18 15.77 -12.89
C LYS A 239 -16.04 15.71 -11.37
N THR A 240 -15.51 14.61 -10.85
CA THR A 240 -15.45 14.33 -9.40
C THR A 240 -14.14 14.77 -8.75
N GLY A 241 -13.07 14.90 -9.52
CA GLY A 241 -11.71 15.13 -9.00
C GLY A 241 -11.15 13.92 -8.22
N LEU A 242 -11.79 12.75 -8.31
CA LEU A 242 -11.34 11.51 -7.66
C LEU A 242 -10.09 10.95 -8.35
N PRO A 243 -9.26 10.19 -7.62
CA PRO A 243 -8.12 9.50 -8.19
C PRO A 243 -8.55 8.37 -9.14
N VAL A 244 -7.60 7.94 -9.96
CA VAL A 244 -7.76 6.84 -10.93
C VAL A 244 -6.70 5.78 -10.65
N GLN A 245 -7.04 4.50 -10.79
CA GLN A 245 -6.08 3.41 -10.80
C GLN A 245 -6.34 2.46 -11.97
N THR A 246 -5.28 1.96 -12.59
CA THR A 246 -5.36 1.01 -13.70
C THR A 246 -4.01 0.28 -13.88
N HIS A 247 -3.98 -0.75 -14.73
CA HIS A 247 -2.75 -1.47 -15.10
C HIS A 247 -2.21 -0.92 -16.42
N ILE A 248 -0.88 -0.94 -16.59
CA ILE A 248 -0.24 -0.49 -17.83
C ILE A 248 1.04 -1.28 -18.13
N SER A 249 1.17 -1.70 -19.37
CA SER A 249 2.42 -2.23 -19.96
C SER A 249 3.08 -3.30 -19.08
N GLU A 250 2.26 -4.19 -18.52
CA GLU A 250 2.72 -5.27 -17.66
C GLU A 250 3.37 -6.40 -18.47
N ASN A 251 2.72 -6.81 -19.57
CA ASN A 251 3.14 -7.96 -20.37
C ASN A 251 3.23 -7.60 -21.86
N LYS A 252 4.24 -8.13 -22.56
CA LYS A 252 4.42 -7.85 -24.01
C LYS A 252 3.26 -8.30 -24.86
N SER A 253 2.58 -9.40 -24.51
CA SER A 253 1.39 -9.86 -25.22
C SER A 253 0.19 -8.95 -24.99
N GLU A 254 0.06 -8.42 -23.78
CA GLU A 254 -0.93 -7.39 -23.43
C GLU A 254 -0.73 -6.11 -24.25
N ILE A 255 0.50 -5.60 -24.33
CA ILE A 255 0.82 -4.40 -25.13
C ILE A 255 0.45 -4.60 -26.61
N LYS A 256 0.76 -5.78 -27.17
CA LYS A 256 0.37 -6.12 -28.54
C LYS A 256 -1.15 -6.12 -28.70
N LEU A 257 -1.88 -6.73 -27.75
CA LEU A 257 -3.34 -6.75 -27.75
C LEU A 257 -3.91 -5.33 -27.70
N VAL A 258 -3.35 -4.45 -26.88
CA VAL A 258 -3.76 -3.03 -26.81
C VAL A 258 -3.57 -2.33 -28.16
N ALA A 259 -2.45 -2.55 -28.83
CA ALA A 259 -2.21 -1.95 -30.15
C ALA A 259 -3.21 -2.45 -31.22
N GLU A 260 -3.67 -3.70 -31.10
CA GLU A 260 -4.71 -4.28 -31.98
C GLU A 260 -6.10 -3.69 -31.67
N LEU A 261 -6.45 -3.50 -30.40
CA LEU A 261 -7.76 -2.99 -29.96
C LEU A 261 -7.91 -1.47 -30.15
N PHE A 262 -6.80 -0.72 -30.05
CA PHE A 262 -6.79 0.74 -30.13
C PHE A 262 -5.87 1.24 -31.26
N PRO A 263 -6.17 0.90 -32.53
CA PRO A 263 -5.26 1.17 -33.66
C PRO A 263 -5.04 2.66 -33.95
N ASN A 264 -5.89 3.55 -33.41
CA ASN A 264 -5.78 5.00 -33.56
C ASN A 264 -4.89 5.65 -32.46
N ASN A 265 -4.33 4.85 -31.56
CA ASN A 265 -3.45 5.30 -30.50
C ASN A 265 -2.00 4.93 -30.82
N THR A 266 -1.07 5.79 -30.42
CA THR A 266 0.36 5.63 -30.70
C THR A 266 1.08 4.71 -29.72
N SER A 267 0.50 4.53 -28.52
CA SER A 267 1.04 3.67 -27.47
C SER A 267 -0.06 3.31 -26.46
N TYR A 268 0.27 2.43 -25.49
CA TYR A 268 -0.64 2.09 -24.41
C TYR A 268 -0.94 3.32 -23.54
N THR A 269 0.08 4.12 -23.24
CA THR A 269 -0.06 5.39 -22.48
C THR A 269 -0.99 6.37 -23.20
N ASP A 270 -0.92 6.45 -24.54
CA ASP A 270 -1.76 7.33 -25.36
C ASP A 270 -3.26 6.97 -25.25
N VAL A 271 -3.58 5.67 -25.05
CA VAL A 271 -4.98 5.22 -24.82
C VAL A 271 -5.55 5.91 -23.57
N TYR A 272 -4.81 5.89 -22.47
CA TYR A 272 -5.27 6.54 -21.23
C TYR A 272 -5.22 8.05 -21.30
N ASP A 273 -4.21 8.64 -21.94
CA ASP A 273 -4.10 10.09 -22.09
C ASP A 273 -5.26 10.67 -22.88
N LYS A 274 -5.58 10.10 -24.05
CA LYS A 274 -6.73 10.51 -24.87
C LYS A 274 -8.08 10.29 -24.19
N ALA A 275 -8.21 9.26 -23.36
CA ALA A 275 -9.40 9.01 -22.57
C ALA A 275 -9.58 9.98 -21.39
N GLY A 276 -8.57 10.86 -21.10
CA GLY A 276 -8.59 11.78 -19.98
C GLY A 276 -8.41 11.12 -18.62
N LEU A 277 -7.81 9.92 -18.59
CA LEU A 277 -7.53 9.14 -17.40
C LEU A 277 -6.13 9.38 -16.83
N LEU A 278 -5.23 10.04 -17.59
CA LEU A 278 -3.86 10.27 -17.17
C LEU A 278 -3.70 11.65 -16.53
N GLY A 279 -3.28 11.69 -15.27
CA GLY A 279 -3.10 12.92 -14.50
C GLY A 279 -2.43 12.70 -13.16
N SER A 280 -2.23 13.78 -12.39
CA SER A 280 -1.49 13.79 -11.12
C SER A 280 -2.08 12.88 -10.01
N LYS A 281 -3.31 12.43 -10.17
CA LYS A 281 -3.98 11.50 -9.26
C LYS A 281 -4.16 10.11 -9.86
N THR A 282 -3.44 9.78 -10.93
CA THR A 282 -3.53 8.48 -11.59
C THR A 282 -2.42 7.56 -11.11
N ILE A 283 -2.79 6.35 -10.71
CA ILE A 283 -1.89 5.27 -10.30
C ILE A 283 -1.86 4.22 -11.42
N LEU A 284 -0.68 3.99 -11.96
CA LEU A 284 -0.41 3.04 -13.03
C LEU A 284 0.33 1.84 -12.46
N ALA A 285 -0.31 0.67 -12.40
CA ALA A 285 0.31 -0.55 -11.89
C ALA A 285 1.24 -1.18 -12.92
N HIS A 286 2.32 -1.80 -12.44
CA HIS A 286 3.37 -2.53 -13.14
C HIS A 286 4.33 -1.64 -13.95
N ALA A 287 3.90 -1.02 -15.05
CA ALA A 287 4.72 -0.10 -15.87
C ALA A 287 6.09 -0.69 -16.30
N ILE A 288 6.12 -2.00 -16.61
CA ILE A 288 7.37 -2.74 -16.85
C ILE A 288 8.00 -2.36 -18.19
N HIS A 289 7.18 -2.33 -19.26
CA HIS A 289 7.64 -2.24 -20.65
C HIS A 289 7.33 -0.88 -21.29
N LEU A 290 7.41 0.21 -20.52
CA LEU A 290 7.22 1.56 -21.03
C LEU A 290 8.36 2.00 -21.95
N SER A 291 8.03 2.57 -23.11
CA SER A 291 9.02 3.25 -23.94
C SER A 291 9.50 4.56 -23.31
N PRO A 292 10.64 5.14 -23.74
CA PRO A 292 11.09 6.45 -23.28
C PRO A 292 10.04 7.56 -23.48
N GLU A 293 9.29 7.52 -24.60
CA GLU A 293 8.24 8.49 -24.93
C GLU A 293 7.04 8.34 -23.98
N GLU A 294 6.66 7.10 -23.65
CA GLU A 294 5.60 6.81 -22.68
C GLU A 294 5.99 7.31 -21.29
N ARG A 295 7.21 7.04 -20.83
CA ARG A 295 7.73 7.54 -19.56
C ARG A 295 7.74 9.07 -19.51
N ALA A 296 8.14 9.74 -20.60
CA ALA A 296 8.10 11.19 -20.72
C ALA A 296 6.66 11.73 -20.62
N THR A 297 5.70 11.05 -21.25
CA THR A 297 4.27 11.42 -21.18
C THR A 297 3.73 11.24 -19.75
N ILE A 298 3.96 10.09 -19.10
CA ILE A 298 3.54 9.81 -17.73
C ILE A 298 4.12 10.86 -16.77
N ARG A 299 5.40 11.21 -16.91
CA ARG A 299 6.04 12.26 -16.14
C ARG A 299 5.41 13.62 -16.37
N SER A 300 5.12 14.01 -17.62
CA SER A 300 4.53 15.30 -17.95
C SER A 300 3.11 15.47 -17.40
N ARG A 301 2.37 14.39 -17.26
CA ARG A 301 1.04 14.31 -16.64
C ARG A 301 1.10 14.16 -15.12
N ASP A 302 2.29 14.01 -14.55
CA ASP A 302 2.53 13.72 -13.14
C ASP A 302 1.79 12.47 -12.64
N ALA A 303 1.54 11.48 -13.53
CA ALA A 303 0.95 10.21 -13.13
C ALA A 303 1.96 9.37 -12.35
N LYS A 304 1.46 8.53 -11.46
CA LYS A 304 2.24 7.78 -10.48
C LYS A 304 2.33 6.31 -10.86
N ILE A 305 3.37 5.63 -10.40
CA ILE A 305 3.60 4.22 -10.70
C ILE A 305 3.52 3.39 -9.43
N SER A 306 2.80 2.27 -9.50
CA SER A 306 2.82 1.21 -8.49
C SER A 306 3.66 0.04 -9.00
N HIS A 307 4.83 -0.18 -8.39
CA HIS A 307 5.71 -1.30 -8.71
C HIS A 307 5.32 -2.54 -7.90
N CYS A 308 5.07 -3.66 -8.60
CA CYS A 308 4.60 -4.92 -8.02
C CYS A 308 5.60 -6.06 -8.32
N PRO A 309 6.81 -6.04 -7.70
CA PRO A 309 7.91 -6.90 -8.12
C PRO A 309 7.64 -8.40 -7.95
N ALA A 310 6.95 -8.82 -6.88
CA ALA A 310 6.63 -10.23 -6.68
C ALA A 310 5.67 -10.75 -7.75
N SER A 311 4.61 -10.00 -8.06
CA SER A 311 3.67 -10.36 -9.13
C SER A 311 4.35 -10.41 -10.50
N ASN A 312 5.08 -9.34 -10.85
CA ASN A 312 5.80 -9.26 -12.12
C ASN A 312 6.71 -10.48 -12.35
N THR A 313 7.33 -10.98 -11.28
CA THR A 313 8.19 -12.17 -11.31
C THR A 313 7.39 -13.45 -11.36
N ALA A 314 6.35 -13.59 -10.52
CA ALA A 314 5.58 -14.83 -10.37
C ALA A 314 4.86 -15.25 -11.64
N ILE A 315 4.30 -14.28 -12.39
CA ILE A 315 3.64 -14.54 -13.68
C ILE A 315 4.52 -14.23 -14.90
N THR A 316 5.81 -14.04 -14.68
CA THR A 316 6.84 -13.85 -15.71
C THR A 316 6.57 -12.67 -16.67
N SER A 317 5.99 -11.59 -16.14
CA SER A 317 5.71 -10.36 -16.91
C SER A 317 6.98 -9.61 -17.28
N GLY A 318 7.97 -9.56 -16.38
CA GLY A 318 9.28 -8.93 -16.60
C GLY A 318 9.83 -8.24 -15.34
N ALA A 319 11.02 -7.65 -15.50
CA ALA A 319 11.70 -6.87 -14.45
C ALA A 319 11.58 -5.37 -14.77
N ALA A 320 10.82 -4.63 -13.96
CA ALA A 320 10.65 -3.20 -14.16
C ALA A 320 11.96 -2.44 -13.87
N PRO A 321 12.37 -1.49 -14.73
CA PRO A 321 13.60 -0.71 -14.56
C PRO A 321 13.40 0.44 -13.56
N VAL A 322 13.12 0.12 -12.30
CA VAL A 322 12.69 1.11 -11.28
C VAL A 322 13.72 2.21 -11.09
N ARG A 323 15.03 1.88 -11.13
CA ARG A 323 16.08 2.91 -11.06
C ARG A 323 15.95 3.95 -12.16
N THR A 324 15.73 3.51 -13.41
CA THR A 324 15.50 4.41 -14.54
C THR A 324 14.27 5.29 -14.32
N LEU A 325 13.16 4.71 -13.83
CA LEU A 325 11.94 5.47 -13.54
C LEU A 325 12.21 6.58 -12.51
N LEU A 326 12.93 6.28 -11.44
CA LEU A 326 13.29 7.24 -10.39
C LEU A 326 14.24 8.33 -10.90
N ASP A 327 15.27 7.95 -11.67
CA ASP A 327 16.27 8.88 -12.24
C ASP A 327 15.63 9.83 -13.27
N GLU A 328 14.60 9.38 -13.98
CA GLU A 328 13.80 10.22 -14.87
C GLU A 328 12.78 11.09 -14.14
N GLY A 329 12.69 11.02 -12.80
CA GLY A 329 11.82 11.83 -11.96
C GLY A 329 10.37 11.35 -11.88
N LEU A 330 10.10 10.08 -12.21
CA LEU A 330 8.80 9.47 -12.01
C LEU A 330 8.58 9.12 -10.53
N THR A 331 7.36 9.28 -10.04
CA THR A 331 6.99 8.90 -8.67
C THR A 331 6.59 7.43 -8.65
N VAL A 332 7.29 6.65 -7.81
CA VAL A 332 7.08 5.20 -7.68
C VAL A 332 6.77 4.84 -6.22
N GLY A 333 5.81 3.97 -6.01
CA GLY A 333 5.52 3.27 -4.76
C GLY A 333 5.47 1.76 -4.98
N LEU A 334 5.22 1.00 -3.93
CA LEU A 334 5.11 -0.46 -3.99
C LEU A 334 3.65 -0.90 -3.90
N GLY A 335 3.32 -1.96 -4.62
CA GLY A 335 2.04 -2.65 -4.55
C GLY A 335 2.23 -4.15 -4.40
N THR A 336 1.40 -4.80 -3.59
CA THR A 336 1.47 -6.26 -3.40
C THR A 336 0.87 -7.03 -4.58
N ASP A 337 -0.08 -6.40 -5.25
CA ASP A 337 -0.83 -7.05 -6.33
C ASP A 337 -1.30 -8.47 -5.97
N VAL A 338 -1.82 -8.64 -4.76
CA VAL A 338 -2.45 -9.90 -4.36
C VAL A 338 -3.62 -10.17 -5.32
N SER A 339 -3.66 -11.29 -6.04
CA SER A 339 -2.90 -12.54 -5.88
C SER A 339 -1.93 -12.85 -7.04
N GLY A 340 -1.66 -11.94 -7.95
CA GLY A 340 -0.51 -12.06 -8.84
C GLY A 340 0.78 -12.06 -7.99
N GLY A 341 0.86 -11.16 -7.00
CA GLY A 341 1.79 -11.26 -5.88
C GLY A 341 1.31 -12.26 -4.82
N TYR A 342 2.21 -13.08 -4.31
CA TYR A 342 1.91 -14.17 -3.37
C TYR A 342 1.77 -13.72 -1.91
N SER A 343 2.19 -12.52 -1.57
CA SER A 343 2.26 -12.02 -0.20
C SER A 343 1.49 -10.69 -0.03
N PRO A 344 0.70 -10.53 1.03
CA PRO A 344 0.06 -9.24 1.37
C PRO A 344 0.99 -8.30 2.15
N SER A 345 2.31 -8.47 2.07
CA SER A 345 3.32 -7.74 2.82
C SER A 345 4.08 -6.75 1.94
N ILE A 346 3.95 -5.46 2.21
CA ILE A 346 4.77 -4.44 1.54
C ILE A 346 6.26 -4.55 1.93
N LEU A 347 6.59 -5.07 3.11
CA LEU A 347 7.98 -5.35 3.46
C LEU A 347 8.57 -6.43 2.54
N GLU A 348 7.78 -7.44 2.18
CA GLU A 348 8.17 -8.45 1.20
C GLU A 348 8.35 -7.84 -0.19
N GLU A 349 7.44 -6.97 -0.64
CA GLU A 349 7.58 -6.27 -1.90
C GLU A 349 8.84 -5.37 -1.95
N ALA A 350 9.19 -4.75 -0.81
CA ALA A 350 10.44 -3.97 -0.72
C ALA A 350 11.69 -4.84 -0.93
N ARG A 351 11.71 -6.07 -0.35
CA ARG A 351 12.78 -7.07 -0.60
C ARG A 351 12.82 -7.48 -2.06
N GLN A 352 11.68 -7.81 -2.62
CA GLN A 352 11.58 -8.20 -4.02
C GLN A 352 12.01 -7.07 -4.95
N ALA A 353 11.71 -5.81 -4.66
CA ALA A 353 12.17 -4.66 -5.42
C ALA A 353 13.71 -4.58 -5.43
N VAL A 354 14.36 -4.77 -4.27
CA VAL A 354 15.84 -4.82 -4.18
C VAL A 354 16.38 -6.00 -4.99
N LEU A 355 15.83 -7.21 -4.83
CA LEU A 355 16.31 -8.42 -5.53
C LEU A 355 16.13 -8.32 -7.04
N VAL A 356 14.96 -7.87 -7.50
CA VAL A 356 14.69 -7.65 -8.95
C VAL A 356 15.65 -6.59 -9.51
N SER A 357 15.92 -5.50 -8.78
CA SER A 357 16.88 -4.48 -9.23
C SER A 357 18.30 -5.05 -9.41
N ARG A 358 18.68 -6.04 -8.59
CA ARG A 358 19.97 -6.75 -8.73
C ARG A 358 19.98 -7.66 -9.95
N HIS A 359 18.84 -8.33 -10.28
CA HIS A 359 18.74 -9.08 -11.53
C HIS A 359 18.87 -8.17 -12.75
N VAL A 360 18.24 -7.00 -12.73
CA VAL A 360 18.41 -5.98 -13.76
C VAL A 360 19.88 -5.56 -13.85
N ALA A 361 20.53 -5.30 -12.71
CA ALA A 361 21.94 -4.91 -12.66
C ALA A 361 22.91 -5.97 -13.21
N MET A 362 22.58 -7.26 -13.09
CA MET A 362 23.40 -8.33 -13.69
C MET A 362 23.44 -8.26 -15.23
N VAL A 363 22.48 -7.58 -15.84
CA VAL A 363 22.38 -7.40 -17.31
C VAL A 363 22.78 -5.99 -17.72
N ASP A 364 22.25 -4.98 -17.04
CA ASP A 364 22.33 -3.57 -17.45
C ASP A 364 23.42 -2.78 -16.70
N GLY A 365 24.06 -3.40 -15.69
CA GLY A 365 25.15 -2.81 -14.90
C GLY A 365 24.72 -2.31 -13.52
N ASP A 366 25.70 -2.09 -12.67
CA ASP A 366 25.55 -1.86 -11.21
C ASP A 366 24.70 -0.64 -10.83
N THR A 367 24.57 0.34 -11.71
CA THR A 367 23.76 1.54 -11.49
C THR A 367 22.25 1.26 -11.37
N ALA A 368 21.79 0.09 -11.83
CA ALA A 368 20.39 -0.30 -11.74
C ALA A 368 19.96 -0.75 -10.33
N LYS A 369 20.90 -0.98 -9.42
CA LYS A 369 20.61 -1.48 -8.06
C LYS A 369 19.83 -0.46 -7.23
N LEU A 370 18.84 -0.95 -6.48
CA LEU A 370 18.20 -0.22 -5.38
C LEU A 370 18.88 -0.59 -4.05
N SER A 371 18.95 0.36 -3.14
CA SER A 371 19.36 0.13 -1.75
C SER A 371 18.18 -0.25 -0.87
N THR A 372 18.44 -0.66 0.38
CA THR A 372 17.43 -0.90 1.40
C THR A 372 16.65 0.38 1.72
N GLU A 373 17.36 1.51 1.84
CA GLU A 373 16.79 2.82 2.14
C GLU A 373 15.83 3.26 1.04
N GLU A 374 16.21 3.08 -0.21
CA GLU A 374 15.37 3.39 -1.36
C GLU A 374 14.10 2.52 -1.39
N ALA A 375 14.22 1.22 -1.10
CA ALA A 375 13.07 0.33 -1.04
C ALA A 375 12.13 0.67 0.12
N LEU A 376 12.66 1.02 1.30
CA LEU A 376 11.87 1.51 2.43
C LEU A 376 11.19 2.85 2.12
N TRP A 377 11.85 3.73 1.36
CA TRP A 377 11.22 4.97 0.89
C TRP A 377 10.05 4.68 -0.05
N LEU A 378 10.21 3.76 -1.03
CA LEU A 378 9.12 3.34 -1.92
C LEU A 378 7.92 2.78 -1.13
N ALA A 379 8.19 2.01 -0.06
CA ALA A 379 7.19 1.40 0.81
C ALA A 379 6.43 2.40 1.70
N THR A 380 6.95 3.60 1.88
CA THR A 380 6.44 4.62 2.82
C THR A 380 6.20 5.95 2.12
N ARG A 381 7.19 6.84 2.02
CA ARG A 381 7.05 8.17 1.42
C ARG A 381 6.75 8.14 -0.07
N GLY A 382 7.35 7.20 -0.80
CA GLY A 382 7.04 6.97 -2.21
C GLY A 382 5.57 6.59 -2.39
N GLY A 383 5.10 5.61 -1.60
CA GLY A 383 3.69 5.24 -1.57
C GLY A 383 2.77 6.41 -1.19
N ALA A 384 3.15 7.24 -0.20
CA ALA A 384 2.39 8.43 0.19
C ALA A 384 2.26 9.43 -0.96
N LYS A 385 3.33 9.66 -1.74
CA LYS A 385 3.29 10.50 -2.95
C LYS A 385 2.40 9.89 -4.03
N VAL A 386 2.45 8.57 -4.21
CA VAL A 386 1.60 7.87 -5.19
C VAL A 386 0.13 8.08 -4.90
N VAL A 387 -0.28 8.03 -3.64
CA VAL A 387 -1.68 8.21 -3.23
C VAL A 387 -2.05 9.68 -2.94
N GLY A 388 -1.12 10.65 -3.13
CA GLY A 388 -1.35 12.08 -2.91
C GLY A 388 -1.55 12.46 -1.44
N LEU A 389 -0.89 11.75 -0.52
CA LEU A 389 -0.96 11.96 0.93
C LEU A 389 0.42 12.27 1.55
N GLU A 390 1.40 12.70 0.78
CA GLU A 390 2.81 12.92 1.18
C GLU A 390 2.97 13.91 2.34
N ASN A 391 2.03 14.85 2.51
CA ASN A 391 2.02 15.81 3.61
C ASN A 391 1.27 15.29 4.85
N ARG A 392 0.76 14.05 4.82
CA ARG A 392 -0.07 13.48 5.88
C ARG A 392 0.49 12.21 6.48
N ILE A 393 1.09 11.31 5.66
CA ILE A 393 1.53 9.96 6.04
C ILE A 393 2.88 9.62 5.39
N GLY A 394 3.45 8.47 5.76
CA GLY A 394 4.65 7.92 5.16
C GLY A 394 5.96 8.36 5.84
N GLY A 395 5.88 9.15 6.89
CA GLY A 395 7.03 9.59 7.68
C GLY A 395 6.61 10.14 9.04
N PHE A 396 7.60 10.59 9.83
CA PHE A 396 7.37 11.21 11.12
C PHE A 396 7.79 12.68 11.07
N GLU A 397 6.80 13.55 10.87
CA GLU A 397 6.98 15.01 10.91
C GLU A 397 5.82 15.65 11.69
N ILE A 398 6.07 16.79 12.33
CA ILE A 398 5.03 17.53 13.06
C ILE A 398 3.89 17.87 12.11
N GLY A 399 2.66 17.55 12.52
CA GLY A 399 1.43 17.76 11.76
C GLY A 399 0.99 16.58 10.91
N MET A 400 1.84 15.58 10.66
CA MET A 400 1.44 14.33 10.01
C MET A 400 0.53 13.49 10.91
N ASP A 401 -0.31 12.67 10.30
CA ASP A 401 -1.10 11.66 11.00
C ASP A 401 -0.15 10.58 11.57
N TRP A 402 -0.42 10.11 12.79
CA TRP A 402 0.30 8.99 13.38
C TRP A 402 -0.19 7.68 12.75
N ASP A 403 0.32 7.40 11.57
CA ASP A 403 0.19 6.13 10.86
C ASP A 403 1.52 5.39 11.04
N ALA A 404 1.57 4.47 12.00
CA ALA A 404 2.81 3.87 12.47
C ALA A 404 2.66 2.40 12.84
N GLN A 405 3.78 1.70 12.86
CA GLN A 405 3.90 0.34 13.36
C GLN A 405 5.00 0.27 14.43
N MET A 406 4.80 -0.58 15.42
CA MET A 406 5.82 -0.93 16.42
C MET A 406 6.42 -2.27 16.06
N ILE A 407 7.72 -2.26 15.80
CA ILE A 407 8.50 -3.45 15.47
C ILE A 407 9.16 -3.97 16.75
N SER A 408 9.02 -5.27 17.00
CA SER A 408 9.66 -6.00 18.07
C SER A 408 10.74 -6.93 17.50
N LEU A 409 11.93 -6.95 18.13
CA LEU A 409 13.05 -7.80 17.74
C LEU A 409 13.43 -8.71 18.90
N ASP A 410 13.83 -9.93 18.62
CA ASP A 410 14.29 -10.87 19.64
C ASP A 410 15.74 -10.58 20.04
N VAL A 411 15.99 -10.61 21.34
CA VAL A 411 17.35 -10.52 21.89
C VAL A 411 17.80 -11.93 22.24
N VAL A 412 18.87 -12.37 21.61
CA VAL A 412 19.49 -13.65 21.92
C VAL A 412 20.28 -13.53 23.22
N SER A 413 19.99 -14.41 24.19
CA SER A 413 20.71 -14.48 25.47
C SER A 413 22.15 -14.94 25.28
N GLU A 414 23.05 -14.69 26.28
CA GLU A 414 24.47 -15.06 26.22
C GLU A 414 24.71 -16.56 26.07
N ASP A 415 23.81 -17.40 26.59
CA ASP A 415 23.88 -18.86 26.45
C ASP A 415 23.29 -19.36 25.13
N GLY A 416 22.67 -18.48 24.33
CA GLY A 416 22.04 -18.82 23.06
C GLY A 416 20.73 -19.61 23.21
N GLU A 417 20.23 -19.81 24.43
CA GLU A 417 18.96 -20.44 24.65
C GLU A 417 17.83 -19.46 24.30
N MET A 418 16.78 -19.97 23.66
CA MET A 418 15.57 -19.22 23.35
C MET A 418 14.42 -19.79 24.16
N ASP A 419 13.72 -18.96 24.89
CA ASP A 419 12.40 -19.33 25.40
C ASP A 419 11.40 -19.24 24.25
N ASP A 420 10.99 -20.41 23.72
CA ASP A 420 10.04 -20.50 22.59
C ASP A 420 8.73 -19.75 22.86
N ALA A 421 8.36 -19.58 24.14
CA ALA A 421 7.16 -18.85 24.53
C ALA A 421 7.26 -17.32 24.31
N ASP A 422 8.47 -16.79 24.29
CA ASP A 422 8.74 -15.36 24.17
C ASP A 422 9.29 -14.90 22.80
N THR A 423 9.42 -15.82 21.84
CA THR A 423 9.91 -15.51 20.49
C THR A 423 9.08 -14.40 19.84
N LYS A 424 9.74 -13.30 19.46
CA LYS A 424 9.08 -12.09 18.92
C LYS A 424 9.06 -12.04 17.39
N GLY A 425 9.63 -13.02 16.74
CA GLY A 425 9.67 -13.14 15.29
C GLY A 425 10.94 -13.78 14.79
N PRO A 426 11.21 -13.73 13.48
CA PRO A 426 12.38 -14.40 12.90
C PRO A 426 13.65 -13.55 12.91
N VAL A 427 13.70 -12.43 13.63
CA VAL A 427 14.85 -11.51 13.63
C VAL A 427 15.57 -11.52 14.96
N ASP A 428 16.74 -12.12 14.97
CA ASP A 428 17.62 -12.23 16.15
C ASP A 428 18.59 -11.05 16.25
N VAL A 429 18.69 -10.44 17.43
CA VAL A 429 19.63 -9.38 17.78
C VAL A 429 20.57 -9.88 18.87
N PHE A 430 21.88 -9.83 18.62
CA PHE A 430 22.92 -10.29 19.54
C PHE A 430 23.54 -9.17 20.37
N MET A 431 23.01 -7.96 20.29
CA MET A 431 23.42 -6.74 21.03
C MET A 431 24.76 -6.11 20.59
N TRP A 432 25.45 -6.67 19.62
CA TRP A 432 26.61 -6.01 18.99
C TRP A 432 26.30 -5.30 17.67
N GLU A 433 25.07 -5.47 17.16
CA GLU A 433 24.66 -4.81 15.91
C GLU A 433 24.47 -3.31 16.12
N SER A 434 24.94 -2.54 15.16
CA SER A 434 24.55 -1.14 15.02
C SER A 434 23.05 -1.02 14.69
N TRP A 435 22.45 0.13 14.91
CA TRP A 435 21.05 0.35 14.53
C TRP A 435 20.78 0.19 13.01
N PRO A 436 21.66 0.66 12.11
CA PRO A 436 21.52 0.33 10.68
C PRO A 436 21.51 -1.18 10.42
N ASP A 437 22.35 -1.97 11.12
CA ASP A 437 22.36 -3.42 10.96
C ASP A 437 21.06 -4.08 11.45
N ARG A 438 20.49 -3.61 12.57
CA ARG A 438 19.20 -4.09 13.09
C ARG A 438 18.07 -3.79 12.11
N LEU A 439 18.06 -2.57 11.52
CA LEU A 439 17.11 -2.20 10.48
C LEU A 439 17.22 -3.12 9.25
N ASN A 440 18.46 -3.40 8.80
CA ASN A 440 18.71 -4.33 7.70
C ASN A 440 18.29 -5.77 8.04
N LYS A 441 18.57 -6.26 9.25
CA LYS A 441 18.11 -7.59 9.70
C LYS A 441 16.59 -7.68 9.66
N TRP A 442 15.88 -6.67 10.17
CA TRP A 442 14.43 -6.61 10.07
C TRP A 442 13.97 -6.51 8.62
N PHE A 443 14.58 -5.66 7.81
CA PHE A 443 14.22 -5.52 6.40
C PHE A 443 14.28 -6.87 5.67
N TYR A 444 15.34 -7.65 5.84
CA TYR A 444 15.50 -8.93 5.15
C TYR A 444 14.85 -10.13 5.85
N GLY A 445 14.85 -10.18 7.16
CA GLY A 445 14.39 -11.32 7.94
C GLY A 445 13.02 -11.17 8.57
N GLY A 446 12.51 -9.92 8.73
CA GLY A 446 11.27 -9.66 9.46
C GLY A 446 9.99 -10.07 8.73
N ASP A 447 8.93 -10.34 9.50
CA ASP A 447 7.58 -10.62 8.98
C ASP A 447 6.50 -10.05 9.94
N ASP A 448 5.24 -10.48 9.78
CA ASP A 448 4.12 -10.01 10.61
C ASP A 448 4.26 -10.37 12.09
N ARG A 449 5.12 -11.33 12.45
CA ARG A 449 5.44 -11.68 13.83
C ARG A 449 6.24 -10.59 14.52
N ASN A 450 7.00 -9.78 13.78
CA ASN A 450 7.72 -8.64 14.31
C ASN A 450 6.83 -7.39 14.49
N THR A 451 5.66 -7.32 13.83
CA THR A 451 4.73 -6.19 13.94
C THR A 451 3.88 -6.33 15.20
N ALA A 452 4.32 -5.74 16.30
CA ALA A 452 3.65 -5.86 17.60
C ALA A 452 2.37 -5.05 17.70
N ALA A 453 2.33 -3.86 17.09
CA ALA A 453 1.15 -2.99 17.07
C ALA A 453 1.15 -2.07 15.84
N VAL A 454 -0.05 -1.66 15.40
CA VAL A 454 -0.23 -0.73 14.27
C VAL A 454 -1.26 0.33 14.64
N TRP A 455 -0.93 1.58 14.34
CA TRP A 455 -1.82 2.73 14.52
C TRP A 455 -2.11 3.41 13.18
N ILE A 456 -3.33 3.92 13.04
CA ILE A 456 -3.75 4.74 11.92
C ILE A 456 -4.45 5.97 12.48
N LYS A 457 -3.92 7.14 12.18
CA LYS A 457 -4.38 8.41 12.73
C LYS A 457 -4.51 8.35 14.26
N GLY A 458 -3.50 7.80 14.92
CA GLY A 458 -3.45 7.63 16.38
C GLY A 458 -4.34 6.51 16.94
N ARG A 459 -5.23 5.93 16.15
CA ARG A 459 -6.08 4.81 16.56
C ARG A 459 -5.32 3.49 16.47
N LEU A 460 -5.27 2.72 17.54
CA LEU A 460 -4.72 1.36 17.54
C LEU A 460 -5.66 0.44 16.75
N VAL A 461 -5.16 -0.15 15.66
CA VAL A 461 -5.96 -0.96 14.71
C VAL A 461 -5.54 -2.42 14.66
N HIS A 462 -4.31 -2.74 15.08
CA HIS A 462 -3.81 -4.10 15.18
C HIS A 462 -2.86 -4.23 16.38
N THR A 463 -2.94 -5.37 17.07
CA THR A 463 -1.99 -5.77 18.11
C THR A 463 -1.77 -7.26 18.10
N THR A 464 -0.57 -7.68 18.48
CA THR A 464 -0.26 -9.05 18.87
C THR A 464 -0.22 -9.16 20.42
N HIS A 465 -0.14 -10.37 20.95
CA HIS A 465 0.06 -10.64 22.38
C HIS A 465 1.35 -10.02 22.97
N LYS A 466 2.26 -9.59 22.09
CA LYS A 466 3.54 -8.93 22.44
C LYS A 466 3.40 -7.45 22.77
N TYR A 467 2.29 -6.84 22.40
CA TYR A 467 2.02 -5.44 22.72
C TYR A 467 1.58 -5.32 24.18
N ARG A 468 2.39 -4.66 24.98
CA ARG A 468 2.10 -4.30 26.38
C ARG A 468 2.00 -2.77 26.45
N GLY A 469 0.86 -2.21 26.04
CA GLY A 469 0.58 -0.76 26.04
C GLY A 469 -0.26 -0.29 27.20
#